data_a3e7f5344cb92fed020a4a1245f88ed7
#
_entry.id   a3e7f5344cb92fed020a4a1245f88ed7
#
_cell.length_a   1.000
_cell.length_b   1.000
_cell.length_c   1.000
_cell.angle_alpha   90.00
_cell.angle_beta   90.00
_cell.angle_gamma   90.00
#
_symmetry.space_group_name_H-M   'P 1'
#
loop_
_entity.id
_entity.type
_entity.pdbx_description
1 polymer ?
#
loop_
_entity_poly.entity_id
_entity_poly.type
_entity_poly.pdbx_seq_one_letter_code
_entity_poly.pdbx_strand_id
1 'polypeptide(L)'
;SDSAYVVVDAMPSMFTAGAPGYIHIDPVRKEISGKSIQSARGYRETGYFVVRFDKDFDSFGTFNLNNDYPEVIEEKYLFTQKEGKWVNGLKGIYTQDSKGVGHLRSEKIDPVIDFDWDWYKPADDFSFNDYQVTWSGKLKAPSTGEYTLGIQADDGARLYINGELLIDDWKSHSFSYQPTQKKISLEAGKMYDIKLEYYQHEWSSRIKLSWIRPDKKSSTSLLTGNRHLESSTKIGGYIRFKTGKNEVIKAIVGTSFISVEQARINLEREIGAKSMETISAQTEALWNKELSVIDLPGATEQDKIVFYTALYHSFLLPRSLSEDGKYRSPFDGKVHKGISFTD
;
A
#
# COMPACT_ATOMS: atom_id res chain seq x y z
N SER A 1 12.58 -16.31 -29.10
CA SER A 1 13.22 -15.20 -28.40
C SER A 1 14.52 -15.68 -27.81
N ASP A 2 15.59 -14.92 -27.95
CA ASP A 2 16.92 -15.24 -27.37
C ASP A 2 17.04 -14.76 -25.91
N SER A 3 15.95 -14.28 -25.35
CA SER A 3 15.90 -13.77 -23.99
C SER A 3 14.51 -13.97 -23.37
N ALA A 4 14.49 -14.35 -22.09
CA ALA A 4 13.31 -14.34 -21.25
C ALA A 4 13.50 -13.33 -20.13
N TYR A 5 12.42 -12.64 -19.79
CA TYR A 5 12.41 -11.68 -18.69
C TYR A 5 11.41 -12.10 -17.63
N VAL A 6 11.78 -11.90 -16.38
CA VAL A 6 10.87 -11.97 -15.25
C VAL A 6 10.90 -10.63 -14.53
N VAL A 7 9.73 -10.07 -14.29
CA VAL A 7 9.56 -8.84 -13.54
C VAL A 7 8.85 -9.21 -12.25
N VAL A 8 9.42 -8.83 -11.14
CA VAL A 8 8.82 -9.00 -9.81
C VAL A 8 8.49 -7.62 -9.27
N ASP A 9 7.23 -7.45 -8.95
CA ASP A 9 6.68 -6.22 -8.41
C ASP A 9 6.45 -6.40 -6.91
N ALA A 10 7.11 -5.57 -6.10
CA ALA A 10 6.93 -5.52 -4.65
C ALA A 10 6.05 -4.33 -4.24
N MET A 11 5.19 -3.88 -5.15
CA MET A 11 4.25 -2.80 -4.84
C MET A 11 3.28 -3.24 -3.74
N PRO A 12 3.00 -2.38 -2.78
CA PRO A 12 1.86 -2.59 -1.90
C PRO A 12 0.59 -2.61 -2.75
N SER A 13 -0.42 -3.36 -2.32
CA SER A 13 -1.72 -3.35 -3.00
C SER A 13 -2.26 -1.92 -3.07
N MET A 14 -3.21 -1.66 -3.98
CA MET A 14 -3.84 -0.34 -4.17
C MET A 14 -4.40 0.27 -2.88
N PHE A 15 -4.51 -0.52 -1.81
CA PHE A 15 -5.08 -0.15 -0.52
C PHE A 15 -4.05 0.34 0.51
N THR A 16 -2.74 0.37 0.17
CA THR A 16 -1.69 0.81 1.10
C THR A 16 -1.01 2.09 0.63
N ALA A 17 -1.50 3.22 1.07
CA ALA A 17 -0.76 4.46 0.93
C ALA A 17 0.46 4.45 1.88
N GLY A 18 1.66 4.46 1.31
CA GLY A 18 2.86 4.91 2.02
C GLY A 18 3.68 3.91 2.81
N ALA A 19 3.37 2.61 2.80
CA ALA A 19 4.23 1.64 3.47
C ALA A 19 5.34 1.14 2.52
N PRO A 20 6.63 1.32 2.86
CA PRO A 20 7.72 0.96 1.96
C PRO A 20 7.90 -0.55 1.85
N GLY A 21 7.85 -1.06 0.62
CA GLY A 21 8.36 -2.37 0.27
C GLY A 21 9.89 -2.37 0.15
N TYR A 22 10.49 -3.50 -0.06
CA TYR A 22 11.83 -3.61 -0.61
C TYR A 22 11.94 -4.79 -1.58
N ILE A 23 12.94 -4.73 -2.44
CA ILE A 23 13.33 -5.82 -3.33
C ILE A 23 14.84 -6.01 -3.27
N HIS A 24 15.27 -7.25 -3.29
CA HIS A 24 16.68 -7.65 -3.29
C HIS A 24 16.90 -8.78 -4.28
N ILE A 25 17.94 -8.66 -5.11
CA ILE A 25 18.34 -9.65 -6.11
C ILE A 25 19.68 -10.24 -5.70
N ASP A 26 19.72 -11.55 -5.52
CA ASP A 26 20.93 -12.31 -5.23
C ASP A 26 21.27 -13.22 -6.44
N PRO A 27 22.18 -12.81 -7.32
CA PRO A 27 22.54 -13.61 -8.48
C PRO A 27 23.33 -14.88 -8.12
N VAL A 28 23.96 -14.95 -6.94
CA VAL A 28 24.69 -16.14 -6.49
C VAL A 28 23.72 -17.25 -6.08
N ARG A 29 22.67 -16.88 -5.37
CA ARG A 29 21.57 -17.79 -4.99
C ARG A 29 20.51 -17.95 -6.08
N LYS A 30 20.61 -17.18 -7.17
CA LYS A 30 19.61 -17.10 -8.22
C LYS A 30 18.23 -16.73 -7.68
N GLU A 31 18.21 -15.79 -6.73
CA GLU A 31 16.99 -15.39 -6.01
C GLU A 31 16.64 -13.91 -6.26
N ILE A 32 15.36 -13.66 -6.28
CA ILE A 32 14.79 -12.34 -6.06
C ILE A 32 13.89 -12.44 -4.83
N SER A 33 14.07 -11.54 -3.88
CA SER A 33 13.33 -11.54 -2.62
C SER A 33 12.89 -10.15 -2.23
N GLY A 34 11.91 -10.06 -1.35
CA GLY A 34 11.43 -8.77 -0.91
C GLY A 34 10.30 -8.86 0.10
N LYS A 35 9.73 -7.69 0.38
CA LYS A 35 8.50 -7.56 1.15
C LYS A 35 7.53 -6.62 0.45
N SER A 36 6.26 -6.92 0.59
CA SER A 36 5.14 -6.04 0.28
C SER A 36 4.30 -5.87 1.54
N ILE A 37 3.79 -4.67 1.74
CA ILE A 37 2.91 -4.37 2.88
C ILE A 37 1.52 -4.11 2.34
N GLN A 38 0.54 -4.81 2.86
CA GLN A 38 -0.87 -4.56 2.59
C GLN A 38 -1.49 -3.92 3.82
N SER A 39 -2.31 -2.90 3.62
CA SER A 39 -3.12 -2.31 4.66
C SER A 39 -4.58 -2.36 4.22
N ALA A 40 -5.42 -2.96 5.03
CA ALA A 40 -6.85 -2.94 4.84
C ALA A 40 -7.49 -2.72 6.20
N ARG A 41 -8.45 -1.82 6.29
CA ARG A 41 -9.25 -1.56 7.50
C ARG A 41 -8.43 -1.38 8.79
N GLY A 42 -7.34 -0.59 8.74
CA GLY A 42 -6.50 -0.32 9.91
C GLY A 42 -5.46 -1.39 10.26
N TYR A 43 -5.45 -2.52 9.57
CA TYR A 43 -4.46 -3.58 9.76
C TYR A 43 -3.35 -3.51 8.72
N ARG A 44 -2.11 -3.74 9.16
CA ARG A 44 -0.95 -3.83 8.27
C ARG A 44 -0.47 -5.28 8.22
N GLU A 45 -0.70 -5.94 7.10
CA GLU A 45 -0.09 -7.23 6.84
C GLU A 45 1.19 -7.06 6.02
N THR A 46 2.27 -7.63 6.49
CA THR A 46 3.54 -7.66 5.75
C THR A 46 3.73 -9.05 5.17
N GLY A 47 3.74 -9.14 3.86
CA GLY A 47 4.11 -10.35 3.13
C GLY A 47 5.57 -10.31 2.70
N TYR A 48 6.30 -11.38 2.93
CA TYR A 48 7.66 -11.60 2.45
C TYR A 48 7.65 -12.69 1.37
N PHE A 49 8.53 -12.56 0.41
CA PHE A 49 8.65 -13.54 -0.67
C PHE A 49 10.10 -13.82 -1.02
N VAL A 50 10.32 -15.01 -1.55
CA VAL A 50 11.54 -15.44 -2.23
C VAL A 50 11.15 -16.17 -3.49
N VAL A 51 11.71 -15.76 -4.61
CA VAL A 51 11.59 -16.47 -5.90
C VAL A 51 12.98 -16.96 -6.27
N ARG A 52 13.14 -18.26 -6.43
CA ARG A 52 14.41 -18.89 -6.83
C ARG A 52 14.26 -19.52 -8.22
N PHE A 53 15.31 -19.38 -9.01
CA PHE A 53 15.38 -19.88 -10.38
C PHE A 53 16.42 -20.99 -10.51
N ASP A 54 16.21 -21.90 -11.44
CA ASP A 54 17.15 -22.98 -11.74
C ASP A 54 18.30 -22.55 -12.67
N LYS A 55 18.23 -21.32 -13.22
CA LYS A 55 19.21 -20.78 -14.17
C LYS A 55 19.84 -19.47 -13.68
N ASP A 56 21.11 -19.25 -14.07
CA ASP A 56 21.82 -17.99 -13.79
C ASP A 56 21.22 -16.81 -14.55
N PHE A 57 21.26 -15.64 -13.94
CA PHE A 57 20.82 -14.38 -14.54
C PHE A 57 21.88 -13.88 -15.53
N ASP A 58 21.46 -13.52 -16.73
CA ASP A 58 22.31 -12.85 -17.72
C ASP A 58 22.44 -11.35 -17.42
N SER A 59 21.34 -10.73 -16.97
CA SER A 59 21.35 -9.39 -16.43
C SER A 59 20.19 -9.20 -15.45
N PHE A 60 20.32 -8.22 -14.58
CA PHE A 60 19.31 -7.90 -13.57
C PHE A 60 19.41 -6.43 -13.17
N GLY A 61 18.39 -5.95 -12.47
CA GLY A 61 18.36 -4.64 -11.89
C GLY A 61 17.06 -4.39 -11.11
N THR A 62 17.02 -3.26 -10.46
CA THR A 62 15.83 -2.78 -9.76
C THR A 62 15.24 -1.58 -10.48
N PHE A 63 13.96 -1.31 -10.25
CA PHE A 63 13.29 -0.12 -10.76
C PHE A 63 12.38 0.50 -9.71
N ASN A 64 12.21 1.80 -9.84
CA ASN A 64 11.31 2.57 -9.02
C ASN A 64 10.39 3.38 -9.94
N LEU A 65 9.08 3.17 -9.81
CA LEU A 65 8.05 3.84 -10.60
C LEU A 65 7.41 5.04 -9.86
N ASN A 66 8.02 5.50 -8.79
CA ASN A 66 7.44 6.55 -7.92
C ASN A 66 7.42 7.96 -8.52
N ASN A 67 7.90 8.15 -9.72
CA ASN A 67 8.20 9.48 -10.20
C ASN A 67 7.00 10.34 -10.61
N ASP A 68 5.84 9.70 -10.81
CA ASP A 68 4.60 10.40 -11.15
C ASP A 68 3.51 10.26 -10.06
N TYR A 69 3.89 9.75 -8.86
CA TYR A 69 2.95 9.61 -7.76
C TYR A 69 3.04 10.82 -6.83
N PRO A 70 1.92 11.47 -6.52
CA PRO A 70 1.94 12.64 -5.65
C PRO A 70 2.41 12.26 -4.24
N GLU A 71 3.43 12.96 -3.76
CA GLU A 71 3.92 12.85 -2.39
C GLU A 71 3.10 13.73 -1.46
N VAL A 72 2.90 13.31 -0.22
CA VAL A 72 2.34 14.19 0.82
C VAL A 72 3.19 15.45 0.93
N ILE A 73 2.56 16.60 1.03
CA ILE A 73 3.29 17.85 1.27
C ILE A 73 3.87 17.82 2.67
N GLU A 74 5.20 17.76 2.76
CA GLU A 74 5.92 17.68 4.02
C GLU A 74 5.73 18.95 4.86
N GLU A 75 5.75 18.81 6.18
CA GLU A 75 5.60 19.87 7.18
C GLU A 75 6.49 21.11 6.90
N LYS A 76 7.74 20.89 6.48
CA LYS A 76 8.70 21.98 6.21
C LYS A 76 8.30 22.94 5.07
N TYR A 77 7.28 22.59 4.30
CA TYR A 77 6.74 23.41 3.20
C TYR A 77 5.38 24.05 3.54
N LEU A 78 4.82 23.73 4.70
CA LEU A 78 3.55 24.25 5.20
C LEU A 78 3.80 25.17 6.40
N PHE A 79 3.14 26.32 6.43
CA PHE A 79 3.35 27.32 7.47
C PHE A 79 2.03 27.97 7.90
N THR A 80 1.94 28.28 9.18
CA THR A 80 0.88 29.13 9.74
C THR A 80 1.43 30.10 10.76
N GLN A 81 0.68 31.14 11.11
CA GLN A 81 1.04 32.06 12.21
C GLN A 81 0.46 31.57 13.53
N LYS A 82 1.32 31.49 14.55
CA LYS A 82 0.96 31.29 15.94
C LYS A 82 1.63 32.35 16.78
N GLU A 83 0.82 33.17 17.47
CA GLU A 83 1.34 34.27 18.32
C GLU A 83 2.31 35.20 17.58
N GLY A 84 1.99 35.55 16.34
CA GLY A 84 2.82 36.44 15.49
C GLY A 84 4.09 35.81 14.91
N LYS A 85 4.35 34.53 15.15
CA LYS A 85 5.51 33.79 14.59
C LYS A 85 5.05 32.77 13.57
N TRP A 86 5.87 32.58 12.54
CA TRP A 86 5.68 31.48 11.59
C TRP A 86 6.12 30.16 12.20
N VAL A 87 5.23 29.19 12.16
CA VAL A 87 5.46 27.78 12.56
C VAL A 87 5.09 26.87 11.42
N ASN A 88 5.66 25.66 11.39
CA ASN A 88 5.34 24.68 10.38
C ASN A 88 3.95 24.05 10.60
N GLY A 89 3.31 23.66 9.50
CA GLY A 89 1.97 23.08 9.48
C GLY A 89 0.89 24.10 9.10
N LEU A 90 -0.33 23.59 8.88
CA LEU A 90 -1.51 24.39 8.59
C LEU A 90 -2.43 24.49 9.82
N LYS A 91 -3.08 25.65 9.99
CA LYS A 91 -4.11 25.81 11.01
C LYS A 91 -5.35 25.06 10.57
N GLY A 92 -5.72 24.00 11.26
CA GLY A 92 -6.94 23.23 11.09
C GLY A 92 -8.04 23.74 12.03
N ILE A 93 -9.21 24.06 11.45
CA ILE A 93 -10.45 24.38 12.18
C ILE A 93 -11.42 23.25 11.90
N TYR A 94 -11.73 22.50 12.93
CA TYR A 94 -12.65 21.37 12.92
C TYR A 94 -13.99 21.85 13.44
N THR A 95 -15.07 21.54 12.74
CA THR A 95 -16.43 21.93 13.12
C THR A 95 -17.40 20.77 12.94
N GLN A 96 -18.36 20.66 13.85
CA GLN A 96 -19.44 19.70 13.77
C GLN A 96 -20.71 20.28 14.37
N ASP A 97 -21.81 20.25 13.63
CA ASP A 97 -23.14 20.57 14.12
C ASP A 97 -23.86 19.29 14.51
N SER A 98 -24.02 19.03 15.79
CA SER A 98 -24.70 17.85 16.31
C SER A 98 -26.06 18.22 16.91
N LYS A 99 -27.11 17.54 16.46
CA LYS A 99 -28.45 17.67 17.04
C LYS A 99 -28.40 17.28 18.52
N GLY A 100 -28.59 18.27 19.41
CA GLY A 100 -28.64 18.09 20.87
C GLY A 100 -27.34 18.41 21.62
N VAL A 101 -26.21 18.59 20.94
CA VAL A 101 -24.91 18.96 21.56
C VAL A 101 -24.49 20.38 21.22
N GLY A 102 -25.03 20.96 20.13
CA GLY A 102 -24.67 22.29 19.65
C GLY A 102 -23.50 22.26 18.67
N HIS A 103 -22.92 23.43 18.46
CA HIS A 103 -21.80 23.63 17.53
C HIS A 103 -20.47 23.29 18.23
N LEU A 104 -19.83 22.19 17.82
CA LEU A 104 -18.50 21.82 18.30
C LEU A 104 -17.43 22.49 17.42
N ARG A 105 -16.38 22.98 18.04
CA ARG A 105 -15.24 23.59 17.38
C ARG A 105 -13.93 23.23 18.05
N SER A 106 -12.98 22.75 17.27
CA SER A 106 -11.61 22.49 17.71
C SER A 106 -10.61 23.15 16.76
N GLU A 107 -9.52 23.68 17.28
CA GLU A 107 -8.46 24.29 16.49
C GLU A 107 -7.11 23.65 16.85
N LYS A 108 -6.34 23.27 15.85
CA LYS A 108 -4.99 22.75 16.03
C LYS A 108 -4.10 23.08 14.81
N ILE A 109 -2.81 22.91 14.96
CA ILE A 109 -1.87 23.01 13.85
C ILE A 109 -1.52 21.59 13.43
N ASP A 110 -1.88 21.25 12.21
CA ASP A 110 -1.61 19.95 11.61
C ASP A 110 -0.34 20.04 10.77
N PRO A 111 0.72 19.27 11.12
CA PRO A 111 2.02 19.37 10.43
C PRO A 111 1.95 18.93 8.97
N VAL A 112 1.12 17.95 8.70
CA VAL A 112 0.84 17.41 7.36
C VAL A 112 -0.65 17.12 7.24
N ILE A 113 -1.17 17.10 6.01
CA ILE A 113 -2.54 16.66 5.75
C ILE A 113 -2.48 15.28 5.08
N ASP A 114 -2.51 14.25 5.90
CA ASP A 114 -2.57 12.84 5.51
C ASP A 114 -3.23 12.08 6.65
N PHE A 115 -4.55 12.21 6.72
CA PHE A 115 -5.36 11.62 7.77
C PHE A 115 -6.17 10.45 7.24
N ASP A 116 -6.17 9.39 8.02
CA ASP A 116 -7.02 8.22 7.87
C ASP A 116 -7.69 7.98 9.22
N TRP A 117 -8.82 8.65 9.44
CA TRP A 117 -9.57 8.47 10.68
C TRP A 117 -10.44 7.21 10.65
N ASP A 118 -10.77 6.73 9.43
CA ASP A 118 -11.66 5.58 9.22
C ASP A 118 -12.96 5.75 10.04
N TRP A 119 -13.15 4.95 11.07
CA TRP A 119 -14.29 5.00 12.01
C TRP A 119 -13.97 5.80 13.28
N TYR A 120 -12.84 6.49 13.34
CA TYR A 120 -12.45 7.29 14.49
C TYR A 120 -12.86 8.74 14.32
N LYS A 121 -12.97 9.44 15.43
CA LYS A 121 -13.32 10.86 15.45
C LYS A 121 -12.10 11.75 15.17
N PRO A 122 -12.27 12.86 14.45
CA PRO A 122 -11.15 13.73 14.07
C PRO A 122 -10.62 14.58 15.24
N ALA A 123 -11.41 14.76 16.30
CA ALA A 123 -11.06 15.50 17.50
C ALA A 123 -11.87 14.97 18.69
N ASP A 124 -11.43 15.34 19.93
CA ASP A 124 -12.19 15.03 21.13
C ASP A 124 -13.59 15.62 21.06
N ASP A 125 -14.57 14.92 21.65
CA ASP A 125 -16.01 15.26 21.67
C ASP A 125 -16.74 15.23 20.32
N PHE A 126 -16.03 15.06 19.19
CA PHE A 126 -16.65 14.89 17.87
C PHE A 126 -17.22 13.46 17.69
N SER A 127 -18.20 13.32 16.81
CA SER A 127 -18.55 12.02 16.22
C SER A 127 -17.69 11.76 14.98
N PHE A 128 -17.75 10.55 14.45
CA PHE A 128 -17.02 10.19 13.22
C PHE A 128 -17.77 10.57 11.93
N ASN A 129 -19.03 11.05 12.03
CA ASN A 129 -19.85 11.51 10.91
C ASN A 129 -20.18 13.00 11.01
N ASP A 130 -20.59 13.60 9.89
CA ASP A 130 -21.16 14.94 9.79
C ASP A 130 -20.27 16.05 10.37
N TYR A 131 -19.00 16.08 9.97
CA TYR A 131 -18.08 17.14 10.37
C TYR A 131 -17.36 17.76 9.18
N GLN A 132 -16.80 18.94 9.39
CA GLN A 132 -16.00 19.65 8.40
C GLN A 132 -14.65 20.06 9.01
N VAL A 133 -13.64 20.15 8.15
CA VAL A 133 -12.34 20.70 8.51
C VAL A 133 -11.89 21.71 7.46
N THR A 134 -11.43 22.86 7.93
CA THR A 134 -10.78 23.85 7.07
C THR A 134 -9.35 24.03 7.52
N TRP A 135 -8.39 23.68 6.67
CA TRP A 135 -6.99 24.02 6.88
C TRP A 135 -6.61 25.28 6.11
N SER A 136 -5.84 26.14 6.76
CA SER A 136 -5.37 27.40 6.17
C SER A 136 -3.95 27.75 6.60
N GLY A 137 -3.24 28.45 5.72
CA GLY A 137 -1.87 28.88 5.97
C GLY A 137 -1.13 29.24 4.70
N LYS A 138 0.17 28.91 4.65
CA LYS A 138 1.03 29.18 3.49
C LYS A 138 1.71 27.89 3.01
N LEU A 139 1.81 27.77 1.70
CA LEU A 139 2.61 26.76 1.01
C LEU A 139 3.86 27.44 0.47
N LYS A 140 5.06 26.95 0.82
CA LYS A 140 6.33 27.44 0.29
C LYS A 140 6.87 26.49 -0.78
N ALA A 141 7.04 26.99 -1.99
CA ALA A 141 7.60 26.22 -3.09
C ALA A 141 9.13 26.08 -2.95
N PRO A 142 9.72 24.87 -2.93
CA PRO A 142 11.17 24.69 -2.87
C PRO A 142 11.90 24.95 -4.20
N SER A 143 11.21 24.87 -5.34
CA SER A 143 11.75 25.03 -6.68
C SER A 143 10.80 25.83 -7.56
N THR A 144 11.32 26.42 -8.62
CA THR A 144 10.48 27.09 -9.65
C THR A 144 10.09 26.08 -10.71
N GLY A 145 8.81 26.07 -11.09
CA GLY A 145 8.30 25.24 -12.17
C GLY A 145 6.82 24.86 -12.04
N GLU A 146 6.37 23.96 -12.90
CA GLU A 146 5.02 23.43 -12.88
C GLU A 146 4.89 22.31 -11.87
N TYR A 147 4.08 22.51 -10.86
CA TYR A 147 3.67 21.52 -9.85
C TYR A 147 2.34 20.90 -10.25
N THR A 148 2.11 19.66 -9.86
CA THR A 148 0.77 19.07 -9.85
C THR A 148 0.33 18.93 -8.41
N LEU A 149 -0.65 19.73 -7.96
CA LEU A 149 -1.27 19.55 -6.65
C LEU A 149 -2.40 18.54 -6.74
N GLY A 150 -2.57 17.73 -5.68
CA GLY A 150 -3.58 16.69 -5.62
C GLY A 150 -4.24 16.57 -4.26
N ILE A 151 -5.53 16.28 -4.27
CA ILE A 151 -6.31 15.89 -3.09
C ILE A 151 -6.91 14.52 -3.30
N GLN A 152 -6.99 13.75 -2.23
CA GLN A 152 -7.70 12.49 -2.13
C GLN A 152 -8.58 12.58 -0.89
N ALA A 153 -9.86 12.41 -1.02
CA ALA A 153 -10.81 12.56 0.06
C ALA A 153 -11.84 11.43 0.09
N ASP A 154 -12.42 11.23 1.22
CA ASP A 154 -13.63 10.50 1.54
C ASP A 154 -14.30 11.27 2.69
N ASP A 155 -15.29 12.07 2.51
CA ASP A 155 -16.07 12.38 1.30
C ASP A 155 -15.41 13.46 0.39
N GLY A 156 -15.85 14.71 0.47
CA GLY A 156 -15.49 15.75 -0.47
C GLY A 156 -14.48 16.78 0.05
N ALA A 157 -13.69 17.33 -0.88
CA ALA A 157 -12.72 18.37 -0.56
C ALA A 157 -12.57 19.44 -1.65
N ARG A 158 -12.06 20.62 -1.26
CA ARG A 158 -11.73 21.75 -2.15
C ARG A 158 -10.38 22.34 -1.77
N LEU A 159 -9.57 22.59 -2.77
CA LEU A 159 -8.25 23.23 -2.59
C LEU A 159 -8.23 24.60 -3.26
N TYR A 160 -7.81 25.60 -2.51
CA TYR A 160 -7.63 26.97 -2.98
C TYR A 160 -6.16 27.39 -2.85
N ILE A 161 -5.64 28.09 -3.85
CA ILE A 161 -4.33 28.74 -3.81
C ILE A 161 -4.51 30.22 -4.11
N ASN A 162 -3.98 31.09 -3.24
CA ASN A 162 -4.13 32.55 -3.30
C ASN A 162 -5.61 33.02 -3.44
N GLY A 163 -6.53 32.30 -2.81
CA GLY A 163 -7.95 32.57 -2.83
C GLY A 163 -8.70 32.03 -4.05
N GLU A 164 -8.00 31.53 -5.07
CA GLU A 164 -8.61 30.92 -6.25
C GLU A 164 -8.86 29.43 -6.06
N LEU A 165 -10.04 28.95 -6.46
CA LEU A 165 -10.40 27.52 -6.40
C LEU A 165 -9.60 26.74 -7.45
N LEU A 166 -8.64 25.95 -6.99
CA LEU A 166 -7.78 25.14 -7.86
C LEU A 166 -8.37 23.76 -8.13
N ILE A 167 -8.87 23.09 -7.09
CA ILE A 167 -9.51 21.77 -7.19
C ILE A 167 -10.86 21.81 -6.50
N ASP A 168 -11.91 21.39 -7.22
CA ASP A 168 -13.26 21.20 -6.68
C ASP A 168 -13.66 19.74 -6.80
N ASP A 169 -13.68 19.03 -5.66
CA ASP A 169 -14.15 17.66 -5.52
C ASP A 169 -15.18 17.59 -4.37
N TRP A 170 -16.11 18.58 -4.35
CA TRP A 170 -17.12 18.73 -3.30
C TRP A 170 -18.35 17.89 -3.56
N LYS A 171 -18.17 16.57 -3.48
CA LYS A 171 -19.22 15.57 -3.65
C LYS A 171 -18.95 14.36 -2.76
N SER A 172 -20.01 13.70 -2.31
CA SER A 172 -19.85 12.47 -1.53
C SER A 172 -19.37 11.33 -2.42
N HIS A 173 -18.29 10.70 -2.02
CA HIS A 173 -17.74 9.50 -2.65
C HIS A 173 -16.75 8.82 -1.71
N SER A 174 -16.59 7.51 -1.89
CA SER A 174 -15.55 6.76 -1.20
C SER A 174 -14.16 7.20 -1.63
N PHE A 175 -13.17 6.97 -0.78
CA PHE A 175 -11.77 7.30 -1.04
C PHE A 175 -11.27 6.75 -2.38
N SER A 176 -10.80 7.64 -3.24
CA SER A 176 -10.17 7.28 -4.49
C SER A 176 -8.63 7.26 -4.34
N TYR A 177 -8.01 6.17 -4.79
CA TYR A 177 -6.54 6.09 -4.83
C TYR A 177 -5.92 6.96 -5.93
N GLN A 178 -6.71 7.39 -6.90
CA GLN A 178 -6.30 8.39 -7.88
C GLN A 178 -6.71 9.77 -7.36
N PRO A 179 -5.76 10.66 -7.07
CA PRO A 179 -6.08 12.00 -6.60
C PRO A 179 -6.76 12.83 -7.69
N THR A 180 -7.67 13.67 -7.28
CA THR A 180 -8.12 14.78 -8.12
C THR A 180 -6.99 15.81 -8.17
N GLN A 181 -6.49 16.13 -9.37
CA GLN A 181 -5.24 16.86 -9.56
C GLN A 181 -5.39 18.07 -10.46
N LYS A 182 -4.58 19.11 -10.20
CA LYS A 182 -4.41 20.29 -11.07
C LYS A 182 -2.98 20.76 -11.08
N LYS A 183 -2.54 21.25 -12.24
CA LYS A 183 -1.24 21.87 -12.44
C LYS A 183 -1.26 23.33 -12.06
N ILE A 184 -0.15 23.80 -11.49
CA ILE A 184 0.06 25.19 -11.10
C ILE A 184 1.56 25.53 -11.19
N SER A 185 1.88 26.73 -11.68
CA SER A 185 3.24 27.23 -11.70
C SER A 185 3.57 27.94 -10.39
N LEU A 186 4.66 27.50 -9.72
CA LEU A 186 5.12 28.09 -8.48
C LEU A 186 6.59 28.51 -8.60
N GLU A 187 6.98 29.54 -7.82
CA GLU A 187 8.33 30.11 -7.82
C GLU A 187 9.07 29.72 -6.53
N ALA A 188 10.34 29.33 -6.67
CA ALA A 188 11.19 28.94 -5.55
C ALA A 188 11.24 29.99 -4.42
N GLY A 189 11.03 29.55 -3.20
CA GLY A 189 11.06 30.38 -2.00
C GLY A 189 9.81 31.21 -1.75
N LYS A 190 8.94 31.38 -2.73
CA LYS A 190 7.70 32.16 -2.60
C LYS A 190 6.66 31.39 -1.77
N MET A 191 5.92 32.12 -0.96
CA MET A 191 4.82 31.63 -0.13
C MET A 191 3.47 31.95 -0.80
N TYR A 192 2.64 30.94 -0.91
CA TYR A 192 1.30 31.01 -1.50
C TYR A 192 0.26 30.77 -0.41
N ASP A 193 -0.82 31.54 -0.40
CA ASP A 193 -1.96 31.22 0.46
C ASP A 193 -2.52 29.87 0.08
N ILE A 194 -2.68 28.98 1.04
CA ILE A 194 -3.34 27.69 0.85
C ILE A 194 -4.52 27.55 1.79
N LYS A 195 -5.65 27.12 1.23
CA LYS A 195 -6.83 26.71 2.01
C LYS A 195 -7.33 25.40 1.46
N LEU A 196 -7.53 24.41 2.33
CA LEU A 196 -8.15 23.14 2.05
C LEU A 196 -9.42 23.00 2.88
N GLU A 197 -10.53 22.80 2.23
CA GLU A 197 -11.81 22.49 2.85
C GLU A 197 -12.12 21.00 2.65
N TYR A 198 -12.62 20.37 3.70
CA TYR A 198 -12.98 18.95 3.71
C TYR A 198 -14.28 18.78 4.48
N TYR A 199 -15.14 17.89 4.01
CA TYR A 199 -16.29 17.43 4.78
C TYR A 199 -16.37 15.91 4.78
N GLN A 200 -16.86 15.37 5.89
CA GLN A 200 -17.22 13.98 6.10
C GLN A 200 -18.72 13.91 6.41
N HIS A 201 -19.42 13.01 5.71
CA HIS A 201 -20.84 12.77 5.95
C HIS A 201 -21.04 11.45 6.69
N GLU A 202 -20.73 10.31 6.08
CA GLU A 202 -20.96 8.98 6.65
C GLU A 202 -19.79 8.02 6.34
N TRP A 203 -19.68 6.98 7.16
CA TRP A 203 -18.74 5.87 7.01
C TRP A 203 -17.27 6.27 7.28
N SER A 204 -16.34 5.68 6.51
CA SER A 204 -14.91 5.95 6.67
C SER A 204 -14.54 7.37 6.26
N SER A 205 -13.55 7.93 6.91
CA SER A 205 -13.11 9.30 6.66
C SER A 205 -11.62 9.38 6.39
N ARG A 206 -11.26 10.03 5.26
CA ARG A 206 -9.87 10.14 4.85
C ARG A 206 -9.63 11.41 4.03
N ILE A 207 -8.49 12.06 4.27
CA ILE A 207 -8.06 13.22 3.48
C ILE A 207 -6.54 13.22 3.32
N LYS A 208 -6.07 13.46 2.10
CA LYS A 208 -4.66 13.59 1.78
C LYS A 208 -4.41 14.76 0.84
N LEU A 209 -3.46 15.63 1.20
CA LEU A 209 -2.95 16.72 0.37
C LEU A 209 -1.55 16.35 -0.13
N SER A 210 -1.37 16.40 -1.44
CA SER A 210 -0.16 15.91 -2.09
C SER A 210 0.28 16.81 -3.25
N TRP A 211 1.50 16.63 -3.69
CA TRP A 211 2.04 17.29 -4.88
C TRP A 211 3.04 16.42 -5.66
N ILE A 212 3.19 16.74 -6.95
CA ILE A 212 4.33 16.31 -7.77
C ILE A 212 5.16 17.56 -8.03
N ARG A 213 6.44 17.52 -7.72
CA ARG A 213 7.35 18.64 -7.80
C ARG A 213 8.15 18.63 -9.11
N PRO A 214 8.41 19.80 -9.73
CA PRO A 214 9.17 19.87 -10.98
C PRO A 214 10.66 19.50 -10.84
N ASP A 215 11.25 19.66 -9.64
CA ASP A 215 12.63 19.32 -9.36
C ASP A 215 12.86 17.84 -9.00
N LYS A 216 11.81 17.10 -8.71
CA LYS A 216 11.85 15.65 -8.66
C LYS A 216 11.61 15.12 -10.06
N LYS A 217 12.68 15.03 -10.84
CA LYS A 217 12.62 14.47 -12.20
C LYS A 217 11.99 13.08 -12.15
N SER A 218 10.95 12.90 -12.95
CA SER A 218 10.46 11.60 -13.38
C SER A 218 11.64 10.82 -13.98
N SER A 219 12.29 10.00 -13.19
CA SER A 219 13.19 8.99 -13.70
C SER A 219 12.58 7.65 -13.36
N THR A 220 11.98 6.99 -14.34
CA THR A 220 11.95 5.53 -14.32
C THR A 220 13.40 5.10 -14.27
N SER A 221 13.96 5.06 -13.07
CA SER A 221 15.35 4.70 -12.87
C SER A 221 15.44 3.19 -12.92
N LEU A 222 15.68 2.68 -14.13
CA LEU A 222 16.19 1.33 -14.29
C LEU A 222 17.63 1.33 -13.79
N LEU A 223 17.84 0.85 -12.60
CA LEU A 223 19.15 0.70 -12.00
C LEU A 223 19.72 -0.66 -12.40
N THR A 224 20.33 -0.73 -13.60
CA THR A 224 20.96 -1.95 -14.11
C THR A 224 22.07 -2.41 -13.16
N GLY A 225 22.06 -3.68 -12.80
CA GLY A 225 23.02 -4.27 -11.84
C GLY A 225 22.73 -3.91 -10.38
N ASN A 226 21.75 -3.07 -10.06
CA ASN A 226 21.37 -2.79 -8.68
C ASN A 226 20.69 -4.00 -8.05
N ARG A 227 21.20 -4.41 -6.91
CA ARG A 227 20.73 -5.60 -6.18
C ARG A 227 19.71 -5.30 -5.10
N HIS A 228 19.57 -4.06 -4.71
CA HIS A 228 18.73 -3.70 -3.56
C HIS A 228 18.06 -2.34 -3.75
N LEU A 229 16.77 -2.29 -3.48
CA LEU A 229 16.00 -1.07 -3.46
C LEU A 229 15.01 -1.09 -2.28
N GLU A 230 15.06 -0.06 -1.46
CA GLU A 230 14.20 0.14 -0.29
C GLU A 230 13.35 1.39 -0.41
N SER A 231 12.31 1.44 0.41
CA SER A 231 11.58 2.68 0.77
C SER A 231 10.81 3.35 -0.35
N SER A 232 10.17 2.56 -1.20
CA SER A 232 9.29 3.14 -2.20
C SER A 232 7.99 2.35 -2.29
N THR A 233 6.93 3.03 -2.73
CA THR A 233 5.61 2.44 -2.91
C THR A 233 5.41 1.82 -4.29
N LYS A 234 6.35 2.02 -5.22
CA LYS A 234 6.31 1.46 -6.58
C LYS A 234 7.68 0.95 -7.01
N ILE A 235 8.11 -0.11 -6.35
CA ILE A 235 9.41 -0.73 -6.61
C ILE A 235 9.26 -2.12 -7.17
N GLY A 236 10.19 -2.50 -7.98
CA GLY A 236 10.32 -3.85 -8.49
C GLY A 236 11.73 -4.19 -8.88
N GLY A 237 11.89 -5.45 -9.29
CA GLY A 237 13.13 -5.95 -9.86
C GLY A 237 12.86 -6.66 -11.16
N TYR A 238 13.83 -6.66 -12.03
CA TYR A 238 13.83 -7.46 -13.24
C TYR A 238 15.06 -8.34 -13.29
N ILE A 239 14.89 -9.50 -13.87
CA ILE A 239 15.95 -10.42 -14.22
C ILE A 239 15.77 -10.84 -15.67
N ARG A 240 16.88 -11.05 -16.36
CA ARG A 240 16.91 -11.55 -17.72
C ARG A 240 17.72 -12.83 -17.78
N PHE A 241 17.24 -13.74 -18.61
CA PHE A 241 17.92 -14.98 -18.94
C PHE A 241 18.25 -15.01 -20.43
N LYS A 242 19.45 -15.41 -20.77
CA LYS A 242 19.77 -15.81 -22.14
C LYS A 242 19.21 -17.22 -22.36
N THR A 243 18.31 -17.37 -23.34
CA THR A 243 17.57 -18.62 -23.55
C THR A 243 17.86 -19.22 -24.92
N GLY A 244 17.92 -20.55 -24.97
CA GLY A 244 17.89 -21.32 -26.20
C GLY A 244 16.44 -21.53 -26.70
N LYS A 245 16.33 -22.15 -27.86
CA LYS A 245 15.00 -22.51 -28.45
C LYS A 245 14.30 -23.52 -27.54
N ASN A 246 13.08 -23.19 -27.11
CA ASN A 246 12.23 -24.04 -26.26
C ASN A 246 12.86 -24.35 -24.87
N GLU A 247 13.82 -23.59 -24.41
CA GLU A 247 14.37 -23.75 -23.07
C GLU A 247 13.32 -23.31 -22.03
N VAL A 248 13.13 -24.16 -21.02
CA VAL A 248 12.23 -23.91 -19.89
C VAL A 248 13.05 -23.47 -18.70
N ILE A 249 12.70 -22.34 -18.11
CA ILE A 249 13.27 -21.86 -16.86
C ILE A 249 12.24 -22.11 -15.77
N LYS A 250 12.65 -22.78 -14.71
CA LYS A 250 11.79 -23.06 -13.56
C LYS A 250 11.99 -22.00 -12.48
N ALA A 251 10.88 -21.58 -11.91
CA ALA A 251 10.85 -20.71 -10.74
C ALA A 251 10.08 -21.39 -9.62
N ILE A 252 10.60 -21.32 -8.39
CA ILE A 252 9.90 -21.73 -7.19
C ILE A 252 9.74 -20.53 -6.27
N VAL A 253 8.58 -20.43 -5.61
CA VAL A 253 8.22 -19.28 -4.78
C VAL A 253 7.94 -19.74 -3.37
N GLY A 254 8.59 -19.10 -2.41
CA GLY A 254 8.30 -19.21 -0.98
C GLY A 254 7.75 -17.90 -0.46
N THR A 255 6.75 -17.98 0.40
CA THR A 255 6.15 -16.80 1.06
C THR A 255 6.18 -16.96 2.57
N SER A 256 6.11 -15.83 3.28
CA SER A 256 6.01 -15.79 4.74
C SER A 256 5.36 -14.50 5.20
N PHE A 257 4.70 -14.53 6.35
CA PHE A 257 4.26 -13.34 7.07
C PHE A 257 5.30 -12.85 8.10
N ILE A 258 6.41 -13.58 8.28
CA ILE A 258 7.41 -13.33 9.32
C ILE A 258 8.65 -12.62 8.77
N SER A 259 9.33 -13.24 7.80
CA SER A 259 10.57 -12.71 7.23
C SER A 259 10.93 -13.38 5.90
N VAL A 260 11.91 -12.81 5.18
CA VAL A 260 12.50 -13.44 3.98
C VAL A 260 13.19 -14.76 4.32
N GLU A 261 13.86 -14.84 5.48
CA GLU A 261 14.49 -16.07 5.95
C GLU A 261 13.46 -17.17 6.20
N GLN A 262 12.32 -16.81 6.78
CA GLN A 262 11.22 -17.75 6.98
C GLN A 262 10.62 -18.18 5.63
N ALA A 263 10.48 -17.26 4.67
CA ALA A 263 10.04 -17.59 3.32
C ALA A 263 10.99 -18.61 2.64
N ARG A 264 12.31 -18.51 2.86
CA ARG A 264 13.27 -19.54 2.39
C ARG A 264 13.08 -20.86 3.09
N ILE A 265 12.90 -20.88 4.40
CA ILE A 265 12.63 -22.11 5.17
C ILE A 265 11.36 -22.79 4.64
N ASN A 266 10.29 -22.02 4.43
CA ASN A 266 9.05 -22.54 3.87
C ASN A 266 9.27 -23.12 2.47
N LEU A 267 9.98 -22.39 1.60
CA LEU A 267 10.31 -22.84 0.25
C LEU A 267 11.06 -24.17 0.24
N GLU A 268 12.10 -24.31 1.07
CA GLU A 268 12.88 -25.57 1.18
C GLU A 268 12.05 -26.72 1.74
N ARG A 269 11.27 -26.46 2.77
CA ARG A 269 10.44 -27.47 3.44
C ARG A 269 9.30 -27.96 2.57
N GLU A 270 8.62 -27.07 1.90
CA GLU A 270 7.39 -27.36 1.18
C GLU A 270 7.64 -27.80 -0.27
N ILE A 271 8.57 -27.15 -0.93
CA ILE A 271 8.93 -27.43 -2.34
C ILE A 271 10.27 -28.15 -2.43
N GLY A 272 11.36 -27.52 -1.98
CA GLY A 272 12.70 -28.06 -2.06
C GLY A 272 13.08 -28.49 -3.50
N ALA A 273 13.50 -29.72 -3.66
CA ALA A 273 13.87 -30.30 -4.95
C ALA A 273 12.72 -31.08 -5.65
N LYS A 274 11.49 -31.00 -5.16
CA LYS A 274 10.36 -31.74 -5.72
C LYS A 274 10.00 -31.24 -7.12
N SER A 275 9.52 -32.13 -7.97
CA SER A 275 8.95 -31.76 -9.26
C SER A 275 7.56 -31.15 -9.12
N MET A 276 7.11 -30.43 -10.14
CA MET A 276 5.76 -29.86 -10.22
C MET A 276 4.69 -30.95 -10.07
N GLU A 277 4.89 -32.08 -10.71
CA GLU A 277 3.99 -33.25 -10.67
C GLU A 277 3.91 -33.80 -9.24
N THR A 278 5.03 -33.89 -8.53
CA THR A 278 5.06 -34.34 -7.14
C THR A 278 4.30 -33.39 -6.23
N ILE A 279 4.50 -32.08 -6.39
CA ILE A 279 3.80 -31.05 -5.60
C ILE A 279 2.30 -31.09 -5.88
N SER A 280 1.93 -31.17 -7.16
CA SER A 280 0.52 -31.25 -7.58
C SER A 280 -0.17 -32.46 -6.95
N ALA A 281 0.44 -33.64 -7.04
CA ALA A 281 -0.12 -34.85 -6.47
C ALA A 281 -0.22 -34.80 -4.92
N GLN A 282 0.78 -34.22 -4.25
CA GLN A 282 0.74 -34.02 -2.79
C GLN A 282 -0.37 -33.05 -2.38
N THR A 283 -0.54 -31.95 -3.12
CA THR A 283 -1.57 -30.94 -2.85
C THR A 283 -2.96 -31.51 -3.09
N GLU A 284 -3.15 -32.27 -4.19
CA GLU A 284 -4.40 -32.98 -4.49
C GLU A 284 -4.77 -33.97 -3.39
N ALA A 285 -3.81 -34.79 -2.94
CA ALA A 285 -4.02 -35.74 -1.86
C ALA A 285 -4.39 -35.04 -0.54
N LEU A 286 -3.76 -33.92 -0.23
CA LEU A 286 -4.08 -33.12 0.97
C LEU A 286 -5.52 -32.58 0.89
N TRP A 287 -5.91 -31.95 -0.21
CA TRP A 287 -7.26 -31.42 -0.36
C TRP A 287 -8.32 -32.52 -0.38
N ASN A 288 -8.06 -33.62 -1.03
CA ASN A 288 -8.96 -34.77 -1.02
C ASN A 288 -9.18 -35.30 0.41
N LYS A 289 -8.11 -35.35 1.21
CA LYS A 289 -8.21 -35.75 2.63
C LYS A 289 -9.10 -34.75 3.41
N GLU A 290 -8.83 -33.45 3.29
CA GLU A 290 -9.56 -32.43 4.04
C GLU A 290 -11.03 -32.35 3.61
N LEU A 291 -11.32 -32.45 2.32
CA LEU A 291 -12.69 -32.37 1.81
C LEU A 291 -13.50 -33.67 2.06
N SER A 292 -12.83 -34.82 2.18
CA SER A 292 -13.50 -36.10 2.43
C SER A 292 -14.07 -36.28 3.84
N VAL A 293 -13.94 -35.30 4.71
CA VAL A 293 -14.55 -35.33 6.08
C VAL A 293 -16.08 -35.38 6.05
N ILE A 294 -16.69 -35.00 4.94
CA ILE A 294 -18.12 -35.12 4.68
C ILE A 294 -18.30 -35.94 3.41
N ASP A 295 -19.06 -37.05 3.52
CA ASP A 295 -19.45 -37.89 2.39
C ASP A 295 -20.91 -37.61 2.02
N LEU A 296 -21.18 -37.63 0.71
CA LEU A 296 -22.53 -37.36 0.16
C LEU A 296 -23.04 -38.58 -0.63
N PRO A 297 -23.40 -39.66 0.06
CA PRO A 297 -23.92 -40.82 -0.62
C PRO A 297 -25.25 -40.53 -1.33
N GLY A 298 -25.36 -40.90 -2.61
CA GLY A 298 -26.57 -40.69 -3.40
C GLY A 298 -26.77 -39.28 -3.98
N ALA A 299 -25.85 -38.32 -3.73
CA ALA A 299 -25.88 -37.01 -4.38
C ALA A 299 -25.49 -37.12 -5.85
N THR A 300 -26.07 -36.26 -6.67
CA THR A 300 -25.64 -36.16 -8.08
C THR A 300 -24.23 -35.56 -8.20
N GLU A 301 -23.54 -35.77 -9.27
CA GLU A 301 -22.21 -35.16 -9.50
C GLU A 301 -22.27 -33.62 -9.45
N GLN A 302 -23.35 -33.04 -9.96
CA GLN A 302 -23.55 -31.59 -9.87
C GLN A 302 -23.68 -31.10 -8.42
N ASP A 303 -24.44 -31.81 -7.59
CA ASP A 303 -24.58 -31.46 -6.17
C ASP A 303 -23.24 -31.61 -5.43
N LYS A 304 -22.46 -32.65 -5.74
CA LYS A 304 -21.12 -32.83 -5.16
C LYS A 304 -20.18 -31.69 -5.55
N ILE A 305 -20.17 -31.26 -6.83
CA ILE A 305 -19.36 -30.14 -7.29
C ILE A 305 -19.72 -28.87 -6.51
N VAL A 306 -21.01 -28.55 -6.40
CA VAL A 306 -21.47 -27.36 -5.67
C VAL A 306 -21.06 -27.41 -4.19
N PHE A 307 -21.34 -28.56 -3.56
CA PHE A 307 -21.06 -28.74 -2.12
C PHE A 307 -19.56 -28.68 -1.81
N TYR A 308 -18.73 -29.46 -2.50
CA TYR A 308 -17.29 -29.48 -2.23
C TYR A 308 -16.59 -28.19 -2.63
N THR A 309 -17.10 -27.46 -3.62
CA THR A 309 -16.63 -26.11 -3.94
C THR A 309 -16.93 -25.14 -2.78
N ALA A 310 -18.14 -25.17 -2.23
CA ALA A 310 -18.50 -24.36 -1.09
C ALA A 310 -17.68 -24.73 0.16
N LEU A 311 -17.48 -26.02 0.42
CA LEU A 311 -16.66 -26.52 1.53
C LEU A 311 -15.20 -26.08 1.38
N TYR A 312 -14.63 -26.20 0.17
CA TYR A 312 -13.29 -25.67 -0.12
C TYR A 312 -13.18 -24.18 0.19
N HIS A 313 -14.13 -23.36 -0.24
CA HIS A 313 -14.14 -21.93 0.06
C HIS A 313 -14.21 -21.65 1.55
N SER A 314 -14.94 -22.46 2.32
CA SER A 314 -15.02 -22.28 3.78
C SER A 314 -13.71 -22.58 4.51
N PHE A 315 -12.81 -23.39 3.91
CA PHE A 315 -11.48 -23.67 4.47
C PHE A 315 -10.45 -22.61 4.15
N LEU A 316 -10.75 -21.65 3.27
CA LEU A 316 -9.80 -20.59 2.94
C LEU A 316 -9.69 -19.51 4.04
N LEU A 317 -10.68 -19.43 4.93
CA LEU A 317 -10.73 -18.50 6.06
C LEU A 317 -11.34 -19.19 7.30
N PRO A 318 -10.85 -18.92 8.51
CA PRO A 318 -9.71 -18.06 8.85
C PRO A 318 -8.37 -18.66 8.42
N ARG A 319 -7.40 -17.81 8.06
CA ARG A 319 -6.05 -18.25 7.66
C ARG A 319 -5.09 -18.09 8.82
N SER A 320 -4.28 -19.11 9.10
CA SER A 320 -3.19 -18.99 10.06
C SER A 320 -2.11 -18.03 9.56
N LEU A 321 -1.73 -17.07 10.38
CA LEU A 321 -0.61 -16.16 10.18
C LEU A 321 0.63 -16.62 10.96
N SER A 322 0.55 -17.79 11.60
CA SER A 322 1.63 -18.34 12.41
C SER A 322 2.47 -19.33 11.63
N GLU A 323 3.76 -19.19 11.73
CA GLU A 323 4.77 -20.04 11.12
C GLU A 323 5.79 -20.44 12.18
N ASP A 324 6.01 -21.74 12.36
CA ASP A 324 6.93 -22.31 13.34
C ASP A 324 6.72 -21.77 14.79
N GLY A 325 5.45 -21.64 15.20
CA GLY A 325 5.06 -21.14 16.52
C GLY A 325 5.32 -19.65 16.76
N LYS A 326 5.45 -18.86 15.71
CA LYS A 326 5.63 -17.41 15.74
C LYS A 326 4.66 -16.75 14.79
N TYR A 327 4.32 -15.49 15.05
CA TYR A 327 3.54 -14.64 14.16
C TYR A 327 4.04 -13.20 14.22
N ARG A 328 3.82 -12.44 13.16
CA ARG A 328 4.03 -11.00 13.15
C ARG A 328 2.73 -10.30 13.50
N SER A 329 2.76 -9.51 14.56
CA SER A 329 1.60 -8.76 15.01
C SER A 329 1.27 -7.61 14.03
N PRO A 330 0.03 -7.48 13.57
CA PRO A 330 -0.40 -6.36 12.74
C PRO A 330 -0.46 -5.02 13.53
N PHE A 331 -0.48 -5.08 14.87
CA PHE A 331 -0.61 -3.92 15.74
C PHE A 331 0.73 -3.22 16.01
N ASP A 332 1.79 -3.97 16.27
CA ASP A 332 3.10 -3.42 16.61
C ASP A 332 4.20 -3.77 15.59
N GLY A 333 3.88 -4.57 14.58
CA GLY A 333 4.80 -5.00 13.53
C GLY A 333 5.92 -5.92 14.00
N LYS A 334 5.91 -6.40 15.27
CA LYS A 334 6.94 -7.26 15.84
C LYS A 334 6.58 -8.74 15.71
N VAL A 335 7.60 -9.58 15.78
CA VAL A 335 7.43 -11.03 15.81
C VAL A 335 7.25 -11.51 17.25
N HIS A 336 6.14 -12.19 17.51
CA HIS A 336 5.78 -12.78 18.80
C HIS A 336 5.76 -14.30 18.70
N LYS A 337 5.89 -14.97 19.84
CA LYS A 337 5.62 -16.40 19.97
C LYS A 337 4.12 -16.62 20.16
N GLY A 338 3.58 -17.65 19.52
CA GLY A 338 2.17 -18.01 19.65
C GLY A 338 1.50 -18.25 18.30
N ILE A 339 0.16 -18.24 18.33
CA ILE A 339 -0.71 -18.48 17.17
C ILE A 339 -1.50 -17.21 16.90
N SER A 340 -1.64 -16.85 15.63
CA SER A 340 -2.49 -15.76 15.15
C SER A 340 -3.20 -16.20 13.88
N PHE A 341 -4.44 -15.74 13.71
CA PHE A 341 -5.28 -16.01 12.54
C PHE A 341 -5.82 -14.71 11.97
N THR A 342 -6.18 -14.74 10.68
CA THR A 342 -7.05 -13.70 10.09
C THR A 342 -8.50 -13.98 10.47
N ASP A 343 -9.23 -12.92 10.76
CA ASP A 343 -10.70 -12.97 10.91
C ASP A 343 -11.39 -12.91 9.55
#